data_08485f75cc66aa3cba5a73b0833e316b
#
_entry.id   08485f75cc66aa3cba5a73b0833e316b
#
_cell.length_a   1.000
_cell.length_b   1.000
_cell.length_c   1.000
_cell.angle_alpha   90.00
_cell.angle_beta   90.00
_cell.angle_gamma   90.00
#
_symmetry.space_group_name_H-M   'P 1'
#
loop_
_entity.id
_entity.type
_entity.pdbx_description
1 polymer ?
#
loop_
_entity_poly.entity_id
_entity_poly.type
_entity_poly.pdbx_seq_one_letter_code
_entity_poly.pdbx_strand_id
1 'polypeptide(L)'
;MRSFFATLAACAALASPAAADAVKGVFQTAPNDEGNVGHVEFYDCSGKICGKLLRSFTSNGTPIASDNIGKNIVWDMQAQGDGDYSKGKIWDPGADKTYRSKMSLNGDLLKVSGCIGPICRGNTWQRVR
;
A
#
# COMPACT_ATOMS: atom_id res chain seq x y z
N MET A 1 -22.30 -56.02 -9.37
CA MET A 1 -21.65 -55.31 -9.56
C MET A 1 -21.84 -54.02 -9.34
N ARG A 2 -21.12 -53.30 -8.78
CA ARG A 2 -21.38 -52.13 -8.53
C ARG A 2 -20.36 -51.26 -8.87
N SER A 3 -20.56 -50.17 -9.35
CA SER A 3 -19.60 -49.18 -9.66
C SER A 3 -19.65 -48.15 -8.65
N PHE A 4 -18.55 -47.83 -8.12
CA PHE A 4 -18.55 -46.82 -7.20
C PHE A 4 -17.77 -45.71 -7.75
N PHE A 5 -18.35 -44.57 -7.78
CA PHE A 5 -17.72 -43.43 -8.28
C PHE A 5 -17.41 -42.57 -7.10
N ALA A 6 -16.20 -42.60 -6.71
CA ALA A 6 -15.76 -41.60 -5.78
C ALA A 6 -15.62 -40.30 -6.55
N THR A 7 -16.62 -39.52 -6.46
CA THR A 7 -16.48 -38.19 -6.99
C THR A 7 -15.59 -37.41 -6.04
N LEU A 8 -14.37 -37.31 -6.43
CA LEU A 8 -13.47 -36.48 -5.70
C LEU A 8 -13.77 -35.05 -6.10
N ALA A 9 -14.54 -34.40 -5.32
CA ALA A 9 -14.63 -32.96 -5.43
C ALA A 9 -13.31 -32.42 -4.92
N ALA A 10 -12.39 -32.17 -5.82
CA ALA A 10 -11.22 -31.45 -5.46
C ALA A 10 -11.63 -30.01 -5.23
N CYS A 11 -11.90 -29.68 -4.00
CA CYS A 11 -11.92 -28.30 -3.62
C CYS A 11 -10.51 -27.81 -3.67
N ALA A 12 -10.12 -27.28 -4.81
CA ALA A 12 -8.96 -26.47 -4.84
C ALA A 12 -9.28 -25.26 -3.97
N ALA A 13 -8.77 -25.25 -2.77
CA ALA A 13 -8.77 -24.07 -1.99
C ALA A 13 -7.87 -23.08 -2.72
N LEU A 14 -8.51 -22.23 -3.49
CA LEU A 14 -7.80 -21.13 -4.11
C LEU A 14 -7.50 -20.16 -3.00
N ALA A 15 -6.25 -20.17 -2.56
CA ALA A 15 -5.78 -19.09 -1.76
C ALA A 15 -5.95 -17.83 -2.61
N SER A 16 -6.97 -17.06 -2.33
CA SER A 16 -7.19 -15.81 -3.02
C SER A 16 -6.08 -14.84 -2.63
N PRO A 17 -5.32 -14.29 -3.57
CA PRO A 17 -4.38 -13.22 -3.27
C PRO A 17 -5.09 -11.89 -3.02
N ALA A 18 -6.38 -11.93 -2.71
CA ALA A 18 -7.21 -10.74 -2.62
C ALA A 18 -6.67 -9.72 -1.63
N ALA A 19 -6.01 -10.16 -0.55
CA ALA A 19 -5.46 -9.24 0.44
C ALA A 19 -4.29 -8.43 -0.12
N ALA A 20 -3.43 -9.05 -0.93
CA ALA A 20 -2.33 -8.33 -1.58
C ALA A 20 -2.83 -7.46 -2.72
N ASP A 21 -3.84 -7.93 -3.46
CA ASP A 21 -4.41 -7.19 -4.58
C ASP A 21 -5.30 -6.04 -4.12
N ALA A 22 -5.87 -6.14 -2.93
CA ALA A 22 -6.83 -5.15 -2.44
C ALA A 22 -6.21 -3.76 -2.26
N VAL A 23 -4.90 -3.67 -1.98
CA VAL A 23 -4.23 -2.39 -1.82
C VAL A 23 -3.82 -1.78 -3.15
N LYS A 24 -3.80 -2.56 -4.24
CA LYS A 24 -3.43 -2.02 -5.53
C LYS A 24 -4.40 -0.93 -5.96
N GLY A 25 -3.87 0.12 -6.54
CA GLY A 25 -4.61 1.29 -6.94
C GLY A 25 -3.92 2.55 -6.47
N VAL A 26 -4.63 3.65 -6.53
CA VAL A 26 -4.07 4.97 -6.23
C VAL A 26 -4.71 5.52 -4.96
N PHE A 27 -3.86 5.96 -4.04
CA PHE A 27 -4.29 6.57 -2.78
C PHE A 27 -3.74 7.98 -2.68
N GLN A 28 -4.53 8.87 -2.09
CA GLN A 28 -4.10 10.21 -1.77
C GLN A 28 -3.51 10.22 -0.37
N THR A 29 -2.32 10.76 -0.25
CA THR A 29 -1.64 10.86 1.05
C THR A 29 -2.34 11.86 1.96
N ALA A 30 -2.10 11.74 3.26
CA ALA A 30 -2.46 12.80 4.19
C ALA A 30 -1.68 14.07 3.82
N PRO A 31 -2.26 15.25 4.08
CA PRO A 31 -1.54 16.50 3.81
C PRO A 31 -0.26 16.62 4.64
N ASN A 32 0.80 17.16 4.04
CA ASN A 32 2.00 17.51 4.78
C ASN A 32 1.81 18.88 5.48
N ASP A 33 2.87 19.40 6.08
CA ASP A 33 2.80 20.64 6.84
C ASP A 33 2.38 21.86 5.99
N GLU A 34 2.60 21.77 4.68
CA GLU A 34 2.20 22.84 3.75
C GLU A 34 0.81 22.60 3.15
N GLY A 35 0.13 21.53 3.54
CA GLY A 35 -1.15 21.14 2.98
C GLY A 35 -1.07 20.42 1.65
N ASN A 36 0.10 20.07 1.20
CA ASN A 36 0.29 19.37 -0.08
C ASN A 36 -0.02 17.89 0.07
N VAL A 37 -0.59 17.30 -0.98
CA VAL A 37 -0.91 15.88 -1.04
C VAL A 37 -0.27 15.25 -2.26
N GLY A 38 -0.06 13.94 -2.18
CA GLY A 38 0.43 13.15 -3.30
C GLY A 38 -0.53 12.03 -3.65
N HIS A 39 -0.48 11.58 -4.89
CA HIS A 39 -1.15 10.34 -5.30
C HIS A 39 -0.07 9.27 -5.45
N VAL A 40 -0.26 8.18 -4.73
CA VAL A 40 0.67 7.06 -4.70
C VAL A 40 -0.04 5.84 -5.26
N GLU A 41 0.57 5.22 -6.25
CA GLU A 41 0.06 3.99 -6.84
C GLU A 41 0.76 2.80 -6.21
N PHE A 42 -0.03 1.89 -5.62
CA PHE A 42 0.48 0.63 -5.11
C PHE A 42 0.40 -0.43 -6.20
N TYR A 43 1.48 -1.20 -6.33
CA TYR A 43 1.63 -2.20 -7.38
C TYR A 43 2.51 -3.35 -6.92
N ASP A 44 2.47 -4.44 -7.67
CA ASP A 44 3.36 -5.58 -7.42
C ASP A 44 4.79 -5.24 -7.75
N CYS A 45 5.68 -5.58 -6.85
CA CYS A 45 7.08 -5.24 -6.90
C CYS A 45 7.87 -6.51 -6.54
N SER A 46 8.02 -7.41 -7.49
CA SER A 46 8.72 -8.70 -7.31
C SER A 46 8.18 -9.52 -6.13
N GLY A 47 6.87 -9.70 -6.08
CA GLY A 47 6.21 -10.48 -5.04
C GLY A 47 5.92 -9.70 -3.76
N LYS A 48 6.31 -8.46 -3.69
CA LYS A 48 6.00 -7.54 -2.60
C LYS A 48 5.19 -6.37 -3.14
N ILE A 49 4.82 -5.44 -2.29
CA ILE A 49 4.04 -4.28 -2.68
C ILE A 49 4.92 -3.05 -2.57
N CYS A 50 4.92 -2.24 -3.63
CA CYS A 50 5.56 -0.93 -3.69
C CYS A 50 4.51 0.15 -3.92
N GLY A 51 4.81 1.37 -3.49
CA GLY A 51 4.00 2.55 -3.75
C GLY A 51 4.82 3.64 -4.41
N LYS A 52 4.40 4.04 -5.59
CA LYS A 52 5.11 5.00 -6.43
C LYS A 52 4.37 6.32 -6.46
N LEU A 53 5.09 7.41 -6.28
CA LEU A 53 4.49 8.74 -6.39
C LEU A 53 4.17 9.06 -7.85
N LEU A 54 2.88 9.24 -8.15
CA LEU A 54 2.42 9.56 -9.50
C LEU A 54 2.36 11.07 -9.75
N ARG A 55 1.88 11.82 -8.77
CA ARG A 55 1.67 13.26 -8.89
C ARG A 55 1.51 13.88 -7.50
N SER A 56 1.67 15.18 -7.44
CA SER A 56 1.51 15.96 -6.21
C SER A 56 0.68 17.21 -6.50
N PHE A 57 -0.01 17.68 -5.46
CA PHE A 57 -0.90 18.83 -5.56
C PHE A 57 -0.76 19.71 -4.32
N THR A 58 -0.99 21.01 -4.52
CA THR A 58 -1.16 21.92 -3.39
C THR A 58 -2.52 21.68 -2.72
N SER A 59 -2.76 22.34 -1.60
CA SER A 59 -4.02 22.23 -0.85
C SER A 59 -5.25 22.63 -1.67
N ASN A 60 -5.08 23.49 -2.68
CA ASN A 60 -6.18 23.90 -3.55
C ASN A 60 -6.19 23.16 -4.89
N GLY A 61 -5.46 22.06 -4.99
CA GLY A 61 -5.53 21.19 -6.16
C GLY A 61 -4.62 21.56 -7.33
N THR A 62 -3.71 22.51 -7.14
CA THR A 62 -2.78 22.89 -8.21
C THR A 62 -1.67 21.85 -8.29
N PRO A 63 -1.38 21.28 -9.49
CA PRO A 63 -0.29 20.33 -9.64
C PRO A 63 1.07 20.94 -9.27
N ILE A 64 1.91 20.12 -8.63
CA ILE A 64 3.26 20.52 -8.25
C ILE A 64 4.24 19.67 -9.06
N ALA A 65 5.17 20.32 -9.76
CA ALA A 65 6.30 19.62 -10.36
C ALA A 65 7.26 19.19 -9.26
N SER A 66 7.72 17.94 -9.33
CA SER A 66 8.63 17.40 -8.34
C SER A 66 9.55 16.37 -8.99
N ASP A 67 10.83 16.37 -8.60
CA ASP A 67 11.77 15.36 -9.02
C ASP A 67 11.46 13.98 -8.43
N ASN A 68 10.54 13.92 -7.47
CA ASN A 68 10.16 12.67 -6.81
C ASN A 68 9.07 11.91 -7.55
N ILE A 69 8.46 12.51 -8.56
CA ILE A 69 7.47 11.83 -9.39
C ILE A 69 8.11 10.60 -10.04
N GLY A 70 7.47 9.46 -9.90
CA GLY A 70 7.95 8.19 -10.44
C GLY A 70 8.82 7.39 -9.47
N LYS A 71 9.18 7.96 -8.32
CA LYS A 71 9.97 7.24 -7.32
C LYS A 71 9.08 6.45 -6.38
N ASN A 72 9.59 5.32 -5.92
CA ASN A 72 8.93 4.56 -4.86
C ASN A 72 9.06 5.31 -3.54
N ILE A 73 7.92 5.61 -2.93
CA ILE A 73 7.83 6.18 -1.58
C ILE A 73 7.74 5.06 -0.55
N VAL A 74 7.04 3.98 -0.91
CA VAL A 74 6.86 2.79 -0.09
C VAL A 74 7.39 1.60 -0.86
N TRP A 75 8.09 0.68 -0.19
CA TRP A 75 8.56 -0.55 -0.84
C TRP A 75 8.67 -1.69 0.14
N ASP A 76 8.84 -2.89 -0.40
CA ASP A 76 9.03 -4.14 0.33
C ASP A 76 7.87 -4.51 1.26
N MET A 77 6.68 -3.96 1.06
CA MET A 77 5.54 -4.33 1.89
C MET A 77 5.10 -5.76 1.63
N GLN A 78 4.86 -6.49 2.69
CA GLN A 78 4.44 -7.88 2.63
C GLN A 78 3.06 -8.03 3.27
N ALA A 79 2.14 -8.65 2.54
CA ALA A 79 0.79 -8.92 3.05
C ALA A 79 0.86 -9.91 4.23
N GLN A 80 0.17 -9.57 5.31
CA GLN A 80 0.09 -10.41 6.51
C GLN A 80 -1.30 -11.02 6.71
N GLY A 81 -2.27 -10.67 5.86
CA GLY A 81 -3.65 -11.06 5.99
C GLY A 81 -4.49 -9.96 6.61
N ASP A 82 -5.81 -10.02 6.38
CA ASP A 82 -6.80 -9.10 6.96
C ASP A 82 -6.54 -7.62 6.67
N GLY A 83 -5.91 -7.33 5.53
CA GLY A 83 -5.60 -5.97 5.14
C GLY A 83 -4.33 -5.41 5.74
N ASP A 84 -3.59 -6.20 6.51
CA ASP A 84 -2.35 -5.76 7.14
C ASP A 84 -1.15 -6.03 6.24
N TYR A 85 -0.22 -5.09 6.23
CA TYR A 85 1.04 -5.18 5.50
C TYR A 85 2.16 -4.75 6.44
N SER A 86 3.29 -5.43 6.37
CA SER A 86 4.41 -5.10 7.24
C SER A 86 5.75 -5.38 6.57
N LYS A 87 6.83 -5.16 7.30
CA LYS A 87 8.21 -5.44 6.89
C LYS A 87 8.67 -4.58 5.71
N GLY A 88 7.99 -3.50 5.46
CA GLY A 88 8.34 -2.57 4.40
C GLY A 88 9.10 -1.36 4.89
N LYS A 89 9.30 -0.45 3.97
CA LYS A 89 9.98 0.82 4.20
C LYS A 89 9.16 1.95 3.62
N ILE A 90 9.30 3.12 4.22
CA ILE A 90 8.74 4.35 3.70
C ILE A 90 9.81 5.43 3.71
N TRP A 91 9.86 6.22 2.64
CA TRP A 91 10.76 7.33 2.51
C TRP A 91 9.99 8.64 2.68
N ASP A 92 10.51 9.50 3.54
CA ASP A 92 10.01 10.85 3.73
C ASP A 92 10.87 11.79 2.90
N PRO A 93 10.39 12.28 1.75
CA PRO A 93 11.19 13.18 0.90
C PRO A 93 11.57 14.49 1.58
N GLY A 94 10.71 15.02 2.44
CA GLY A 94 10.97 16.29 3.12
C GLY A 94 12.15 16.23 4.06
N ALA A 95 12.32 15.10 4.76
CA ALA A 95 13.43 14.91 5.68
C ALA A 95 14.56 14.09 5.06
N ASP A 96 14.33 13.52 3.87
CA ASP A 96 15.22 12.53 3.23
C ASP A 96 15.60 11.40 4.19
N LYS A 97 14.57 10.84 4.82
CA LYS A 97 14.74 9.73 5.76
C LYS A 97 13.86 8.56 5.38
N THR A 98 14.41 7.36 5.58
CA THR A 98 13.69 6.11 5.37
C THR A 98 13.41 5.46 6.70
N TYR A 99 12.17 5.02 6.88
CA TYR A 99 11.72 4.37 8.10
C TYR A 99 11.21 2.97 7.78
N ARG A 100 11.25 2.08 8.78
CA ARG A 100 10.46 0.85 8.70
C ARG A 100 8.99 1.25 8.61
N SER A 101 8.21 0.50 7.87
CA SER A 101 6.83 0.86 7.61
C SER A 101 5.91 -0.35 7.67
N LYS A 102 4.68 -0.08 8.08
CA LYS A 102 3.57 -1.01 8.02
C LYS A 102 2.33 -0.28 7.56
N MET A 103 1.37 -1.03 7.06
CA MET A 103 0.11 -0.47 6.57
C MET A 103 -1.05 -1.34 7.00
N SER A 104 -2.23 -0.73 7.09
CA SER A 104 -3.46 -1.44 7.35
C SER A 104 -4.56 -0.87 6.48
N LEU A 105 -5.14 -1.73 5.64
CA LEU A 105 -6.21 -1.35 4.72
C LEU A 105 -7.56 -1.72 5.31
N ASN A 106 -8.47 -0.73 5.34
CA ASN A 106 -9.85 -0.93 5.77
C ASN A 106 -10.76 -0.24 4.75
N GLY A 107 -11.33 -1.02 3.85
CA GLY A 107 -12.09 -0.47 2.73
C GLY A 107 -11.20 0.39 1.84
N ASP A 108 -11.56 1.66 1.72
CA ASP A 108 -10.80 2.63 0.89
C ASP A 108 -9.85 3.49 1.72
N LEU A 109 -9.69 3.19 3.00
CA LEU A 109 -8.79 3.91 3.89
C LEU A 109 -7.57 3.04 4.17
N LEU A 110 -6.41 3.62 3.97
CA LEU A 110 -5.13 2.95 4.19
C LEU A 110 -4.36 3.72 5.23
N LYS A 111 -4.14 3.10 6.40
CA LYS A 111 -3.27 3.70 7.40
C LYS A 111 -1.84 3.31 7.06
N VAL A 112 -0.99 4.28 6.83
CA VAL A 112 0.42 4.09 6.50
C VAL A 112 1.25 4.63 7.64
N SER A 113 2.11 3.81 8.20
CA SER A 113 2.91 4.18 9.39
C SER A 113 4.39 4.07 9.10
N GLY A 114 5.15 5.01 9.66
CA GLY A 114 6.60 4.92 9.75
C GLY A 114 7.00 4.67 11.19
N CYS A 115 8.01 3.83 11.39
CA CYS A 115 8.39 3.38 12.73
C CYS A 115 9.85 3.69 13.03
N ILE A 116 10.09 4.15 14.26
CA ILE A 116 11.42 4.31 14.85
C ILE A 116 11.44 3.47 16.12
N GLY A 117 12.23 2.41 16.13
CA GLY A 117 12.18 1.45 17.24
C GLY A 117 10.76 0.90 17.41
N PRO A 118 10.22 0.85 18.64
CA PRO A 118 8.88 0.35 18.88
C PRO A 118 7.77 1.37 18.58
N ILE A 119 8.13 2.61 18.27
CA ILE A 119 7.14 3.68 18.07
C ILE A 119 6.83 3.82 16.60
N CYS A 120 5.55 3.65 16.27
CA CYS A 120 5.05 3.84 14.92
C CYS A 120 4.04 4.98 14.89
N ARG A 121 4.16 5.85 13.90
CA ARG A 121 3.21 6.94 13.66
C ARG A 121 2.64 6.80 12.28
N GLY A 122 1.33 6.88 12.16
CA GLY A 122 0.65 6.67 10.91
C GLY A 122 -0.29 7.79 10.55
N ASN A 123 -0.54 7.89 9.26
CA ASN A 123 -1.54 8.77 8.68
C ASN A 123 -2.49 7.93 7.84
N THR A 124 -3.69 8.44 7.65
CA THR A 124 -4.68 7.77 6.82
C THR A 124 -4.64 8.36 5.41
N TRP A 125 -4.46 7.46 4.44
CA TRP A 125 -4.54 7.80 3.01
C TRP A 125 -5.87 7.29 2.49
N GLN A 126 -6.42 7.97 1.51
CA GLN A 126 -7.72 7.63 0.95
C GLN A 126 -7.58 7.18 -0.50
N ARG A 127 -8.27 6.08 -0.84
CA ARG A 127 -8.27 5.57 -2.22
C ARG A 127 -8.94 6.58 -3.14
N VAL A 128 -8.29 6.85 -4.26
CA VAL A 128 -8.86 7.72 -5.31
C VAL A 128 -9.18 6.94 -6.58
N ARG A 129 -8.62 5.74 -6.74
CA ARG A 129 -9.03 4.82 -7.80
C ARG A 129 -8.31 3.46 -7.73
#